data_46f8b4efccc74e1af9df5840c28dc32f
#
_entry.id   46f8b4efccc74e1af9df5840c28dc32f
#
_cell.length_a   1.000
_cell.length_b   1.000
_cell.length_c   1.000
_cell.angle_alpha   90.00
_cell.angle_beta   90.00
_cell.angle_gamma   90.00
#
_symmetry.space_group_name_H-M   'P 1'
#
loop_
_entity.id
_entity.type
_entity.pdbx_description
1 polymer ?
#
loop_
_entity_poly.entity_id
_entity_poly.type
_entity_poly.pdbx_seq_one_letter_code
_entity_poly.pdbx_strand_id
1 'polypeptide(L)'
;DTLHYTYLGNWEERENSNVEKELLEKYLKNKYDDTLIQKAISELEKVATNQTKSLYDLNKDVYNYLRYGIAVKENVGDKNQTIELINWNKPEENNFYIAEEVTVTGEHEKRPDVILYVNGIALGVNELKRSTKSVLNGIRQNLDNQKPEFIRNFFGTIQLVMAGNDSEGLRYGVIETPEK
;
A
#
# COMPACT_ATOMS: atom_id res chain seq x y z
N ASP A 1 -16.72 10.23 9.04
CA ASP A 1 -16.04 9.93 10.33
C ASP A 1 -16.43 8.59 10.99
N THR A 2 -17.33 7.83 10.40
CA THR A 2 -17.76 6.54 10.96
C THR A 2 -16.73 5.41 10.86
N LEU A 3 -15.72 5.54 9.99
CA LEU A 3 -14.68 4.53 9.79
C LEU A 3 -13.32 4.90 10.40
N HIS A 4 -13.23 6.04 11.10
CA HIS A 4 -12.01 6.53 11.76
C HIS A 4 -10.79 6.67 10.85
N TYR A 5 -10.98 6.87 9.53
CA TYR A 5 -9.91 7.21 8.60
C TYR A 5 -9.59 8.70 8.67
N THR A 6 -8.31 9.03 8.73
CA THR A 6 -7.83 10.40 8.56
C THR A 6 -7.70 10.71 7.08
N TYR A 7 -8.42 11.73 6.60
CA TYR A 7 -8.32 12.20 5.22
C TYR A 7 -7.05 13.03 5.03
N LEU A 8 -6.21 12.63 4.09
CA LEU A 8 -4.93 13.28 3.78
C LEU A 8 -5.04 14.33 2.68
N GLY A 9 -6.16 14.38 1.98
CA GLY A 9 -6.40 15.33 0.89
C GLY A 9 -6.24 14.74 -0.49
N ASN A 10 -6.28 15.63 -1.48
CA ASN A 10 -5.98 15.33 -2.88
C ASN A 10 -4.46 15.35 -3.09
N TRP A 11 -3.92 14.29 -3.66
CA TRP A 11 -2.49 14.08 -3.84
C TRP A 11 -2.06 14.08 -5.31
N GLU A 12 -2.77 14.82 -6.14
CA GLU A 12 -2.50 14.94 -7.57
C GLU A 12 -1.15 15.64 -7.86
N GLU A 13 -0.81 16.69 -7.11
CA GLU A 13 0.35 17.55 -7.37
C GLU A 13 1.58 17.18 -6.52
N ARG A 14 1.67 15.94 -6.04
CA ARG A 14 2.85 15.46 -5.29
C ARG A 14 3.33 14.12 -5.82
N GLU A 15 4.62 13.84 -5.60
CA GLU A 15 5.16 12.52 -5.80
C GLU A 15 4.74 11.61 -4.62
N ASN A 16 4.13 10.47 -4.93
CA ASN A 16 3.57 9.56 -3.96
C ASN A 16 4.21 8.18 -4.05
N SER A 17 4.27 7.50 -2.91
CA SER A 17 4.85 6.18 -2.78
C SER A 17 3.85 5.20 -2.17
N ASN A 18 4.10 3.90 -2.38
CA ASN A 18 3.38 2.84 -1.67
C ASN A 18 3.81 2.73 -0.19
N VAL A 19 4.90 3.38 0.20
CA VAL A 19 5.33 3.54 1.60
C VAL A 19 5.59 5.02 1.86
N GLU A 20 4.68 5.68 2.57
CA GLU A 20 4.80 7.06 3.03
C GLU A 20 5.64 7.08 4.31
N LYS A 21 6.96 7.25 4.14
CA LYS A 21 7.97 7.10 5.21
C LYS A 21 7.66 7.92 6.45
N GLU A 22 7.30 9.19 6.29
CA GLU A 22 7.02 10.08 7.41
C GLU A 22 5.86 9.59 8.28
N LEU A 23 4.83 9.02 7.66
CA LEU A 23 3.69 8.46 8.37
C LEU A 23 4.07 7.16 9.10
N LEU A 24 4.85 6.30 8.43
CA LEU A 24 5.31 5.04 9.01
C LEU A 24 6.30 5.28 10.16
N GLU A 25 7.27 6.19 9.99
CA GLU A 25 8.17 6.59 11.06
C GLU A 25 7.43 7.14 12.27
N LYS A 26 6.47 8.03 12.05
CA LYS A 26 5.64 8.60 13.11
C LYS A 26 4.93 7.53 13.93
N TYR A 27 4.41 6.49 13.27
CA TYR A 27 3.77 5.35 13.94
C TYR A 27 4.77 4.52 14.76
N LEU A 28 5.95 4.25 14.18
CA LEU A 28 6.96 3.36 14.79
C LEU A 28 7.74 4.04 15.92
N LYS A 29 7.94 5.37 15.89
CA LYS A 29 8.73 6.14 16.89
C LYS A 29 8.27 5.96 18.33
N ASN A 30 7.01 5.63 18.55
CA ASN A 30 6.50 5.36 19.88
C ASN A 30 6.91 3.98 20.45
N LYS A 31 7.49 3.11 19.63
CA LYS A 31 7.74 1.70 19.96
C LYS A 31 9.20 1.28 19.78
N TYR A 32 9.95 1.96 18.90
CA TYR A 32 11.27 1.54 18.46
C TYR A 32 12.22 2.71 18.29
N ASP A 33 13.53 2.43 18.35
CA ASP A 33 14.61 3.40 18.12
C ASP A 33 14.74 3.74 16.63
N ASP A 34 15.16 4.98 16.33
CA ASP A 34 15.25 5.50 14.96
C ASP A 34 16.12 4.62 14.05
N THR A 35 17.25 4.07 14.56
CA THR A 35 18.13 3.19 13.78
C THR A 35 17.40 1.92 13.30
N LEU A 36 16.61 1.30 14.17
CA LEU A 36 15.83 0.10 13.85
C LEU A 36 14.70 0.41 12.88
N ILE A 37 14.04 1.57 13.06
CA ILE A 37 12.98 2.05 12.17
C ILE A 37 13.52 2.24 10.75
N GLN A 38 14.64 2.95 10.58
CA GLN A 38 15.24 3.19 9.26
C GLN A 38 15.63 1.90 8.55
N LYS A 39 16.18 0.94 9.29
CA LYS A 39 16.51 -0.39 8.74
C LYS A 39 15.28 -1.16 8.31
N ALA A 40 14.22 -1.14 9.11
CA ALA A 40 12.97 -1.82 8.78
C ALA A 40 12.30 -1.19 7.55
N ILE A 41 12.25 0.14 7.45
CA ILE A 41 11.71 0.84 6.28
C ILE A 41 12.53 0.52 5.03
N SER A 42 13.86 0.56 5.13
CA SER A 42 14.75 0.22 4.01
C SER A 42 14.54 -1.22 3.51
N GLU A 43 14.37 -2.19 4.42
CA GLU A 43 14.09 -3.58 4.04
C GLU A 43 12.69 -3.73 3.40
N LEU A 44 11.68 -3.02 3.92
CA LEU A 44 10.35 -3.01 3.33
C LEU A 44 10.38 -2.47 1.89
N GLU A 45 11.02 -1.32 1.68
CA GLU A 45 11.14 -0.71 0.35
C GLU A 45 11.89 -1.61 -0.62
N LYS A 46 13.00 -2.18 -0.21
CA LYS A 46 13.80 -3.10 -1.03
C LYS A 46 12.99 -4.30 -1.51
N VAL A 47 12.14 -4.85 -0.64
CA VAL A 47 11.26 -5.96 -1.02
C VAL A 47 10.11 -5.45 -1.89
N ALA A 48 9.45 -4.35 -1.52
CA ALA A 48 8.30 -3.81 -2.22
C ALA A 48 8.60 -3.29 -3.64
N THR A 49 9.88 -2.99 -3.95
CA THR A 49 10.32 -2.51 -5.27
C THR A 49 11.14 -3.53 -6.06
N ASN A 50 11.18 -4.79 -5.63
CA ASN A 50 11.98 -5.82 -6.28
C ASN A 50 11.42 -6.20 -7.65
N GLN A 51 12.08 -5.74 -8.72
CA GLN A 51 11.67 -5.98 -10.10
C GLN A 51 12.04 -7.38 -10.64
N THR A 52 12.85 -8.15 -9.91
CA THR A 52 13.28 -9.49 -10.37
C THR A 52 12.25 -10.58 -10.08
N LYS A 53 11.27 -10.29 -9.22
CA LYS A 53 10.19 -11.21 -8.85
C LYS A 53 8.91 -10.92 -9.62
N SER A 54 8.02 -11.91 -9.73
CA SER A 54 6.64 -11.69 -10.13
C SER A 54 5.95 -10.72 -9.15
N LEU A 55 4.89 -10.01 -9.58
CA LEU A 55 4.15 -9.15 -8.67
C LEU A 55 3.56 -9.95 -7.50
N TYR A 56 3.06 -11.15 -7.79
CA TYR A 56 2.54 -12.07 -6.78
C TYR A 56 3.59 -12.43 -5.71
N ASP A 57 4.79 -12.86 -6.13
CA ASP A 57 5.83 -13.27 -5.18
C ASP A 57 6.35 -12.09 -4.36
N LEU A 58 6.50 -10.93 -4.99
CA LEU A 58 6.88 -9.69 -4.32
C LEU A 58 5.83 -9.30 -3.27
N ASN A 59 4.56 -9.28 -3.64
CA ASN A 59 3.46 -8.93 -2.74
C ASN A 59 3.33 -9.94 -1.58
N LYS A 60 3.57 -11.23 -1.84
CA LYS A 60 3.62 -12.27 -0.81
C LYS A 60 4.74 -12.03 0.20
N ASP A 61 5.93 -11.61 -0.26
CA ASP A 61 7.03 -11.28 0.64
C ASP A 61 6.68 -10.05 1.50
N VAL A 62 6.09 -9.01 0.90
CA VAL A 62 5.59 -7.84 1.63
C VAL A 62 4.51 -8.26 2.64
N TYR A 63 3.57 -9.12 2.25
CA TYR A 63 2.56 -9.64 3.17
C TYR A 63 3.19 -10.32 4.40
N ASN A 64 4.26 -11.08 4.22
CA ASN A 64 4.98 -11.69 5.34
C ASN A 64 5.54 -10.62 6.29
N TYR A 65 6.08 -9.52 5.78
CA TYR A 65 6.54 -8.40 6.60
C TYR A 65 5.38 -7.69 7.33
N LEU A 66 4.25 -7.50 6.64
CA LEU A 66 3.05 -6.91 7.25
C LEU A 66 2.50 -7.81 8.38
N ARG A 67 2.55 -9.13 8.18
CA ARG A 67 1.95 -10.11 9.11
C ARG A 67 2.85 -10.45 10.29
N TYR A 68 4.15 -10.56 10.06
CA TYR A 68 5.11 -11.10 11.05
C TYR A 68 6.16 -10.09 11.47
N GLY A 69 6.17 -8.88 10.90
CA GLY A 69 7.18 -7.86 11.14
C GLY A 69 8.49 -8.13 10.41
N ILE A 70 9.43 -7.22 10.59
CA ILE A 70 10.75 -7.25 9.96
C ILE A 70 11.81 -7.45 11.05
N ALA A 71 12.61 -8.51 10.93
CA ALA A 71 13.70 -8.76 11.85
C ALA A 71 14.94 -7.95 11.45
N VAL A 72 15.32 -6.99 12.28
CA VAL A 72 16.50 -6.13 12.11
C VAL A 72 17.41 -6.18 13.32
N LYS A 73 18.65 -5.73 13.16
CA LYS A 73 19.64 -5.58 14.23
C LYS A 73 20.10 -4.13 14.30
N GLU A 74 20.34 -3.64 15.50
CA GLU A 74 20.91 -2.31 15.67
C GLU A 74 22.37 -2.29 15.20
N ASN A 75 23.18 -3.25 15.68
CA ASN A 75 24.59 -3.41 15.30
C ASN A 75 24.91 -4.83 14.87
N VAL A 76 26.08 -5.01 14.24
CA VAL A 76 26.61 -6.33 13.91
C VAL A 76 26.93 -7.07 15.22
N GLY A 77 26.35 -8.25 15.38
CA GLY A 77 26.50 -9.06 16.60
C GLY A 77 25.32 -9.00 17.57
N ASP A 78 24.45 -8.01 17.45
CA ASP A 78 23.25 -7.91 18.28
C ASP A 78 22.20 -8.97 17.93
N LYS A 79 21.28 -9.19 18.85
CA LYS A 79 20.10 -10.03 18.59
C LYS A 79 19.13 -9.31 17.64
N ASN A 80 18.44 -10.07 16.83
CA ASN A 80 17.35 -9.53 16.02
C ASN A 80 16.24 -8.98 16.93
N GLN A 81 15.75 -7.80 16.55
CA GLN A 81 14.49 -7.25 17.04
C GLN A 81 13.48 -7.23 15.91
N THR A 82 12.26 -7.72 16.18
CA THR A 82 11.19 -7.70 15.19
C THR A 82 10.44 -6.37 15.28
N ILE A 83 10.39 -5.66 14.16
CA ILE A 83 9.64 -4.40 14.00
C ILE A 83 8.27 -4.73 13.42
N GLU A 84 7.23 -4.56 14.20
CA GLU A 84 5.84 -4.79 13.79
C GLU A 84 5.31 -3.55 13.05
N LEU A 85 5.05 -3.71 11.76
CA LEU A 85 4.53 -2.65 10.89
C LEU A 85 3.03 -2.40 11.12
N ILE A 86 2.30 -3.43 11.53
CA ILE A 86 0.86 -3.40 11.80
C ILE A 86 0.60 -4.09 13.14
N ASN A 87 -0.20 -3.47 13.99
CA ASN A 87 -0.67 -4.10 15.21
C ASN A 87 -1.93 -4.93 14.92
N TRP A 88 -1.73 -6.24 14.76
CA TRP A 88 -2.81 -7.18 14.50
C TRP A 88 -3.60 -7.57 15.76
N ASN A 89 -2.98 -7.43 16.93
CA ASN A 89 -3.61 -7.80 18.21
C ASN A 89 -4.58 -6.71 18.69
N LYS A 90 -4.28 -5.46 18.33
CA LYS A 90 -5.10 -4.28 18.64
C LYS A 90 -5.20 -3.41 17.38
N PRO A 91 -6.08 -3.77 16.44
CA PRO A 91 -6.20 -3.07 15.16
C PRO A 91 -6.51 -1.57 15.31
N GLU A 92 -7.20 -1.18 16.37
CA GLU A 92 -7.54 0.21 16.72
C GLU A 92 -6.34 1.09 17.07
N GLU A 93 -5.19 0.50 17.38
CA GLU A 93 -3.93 1.24 17.62
C GLU A 93 -3.18 1.59 16.34
N ASN A 94 -3.64 1.12 15.17
CA ASN A 94 -3.08 1.53 13.88
C ASN A 94 -3.66 2.87 13.43
N ASN A 95 -2.88 3.57 12.62
CA ASN A 95 -3.32 4.80 11.96
C ASN A 95 -3.88 4.48 10.59
N PHE A 96 -5.13 4.83 10.34
CA PHE A 96 -5.82 4.63 9.07
C PHE A 96 -5.93 5.95 8.32
N TYR A 97 -5.51 5.95 7.05
CA TYR A 97 -5.52 7.15 6.22
C TYR A 97 -6.14 6.88 4.85
N ILE A 98 -6.72 7.91 4.28
CA ILE A 98 -7.28 7.91 2.92
C ILE A 98 -6.76 9.13 2.16
N ALA A 99 -6.29 8.93 0.94
CA ALA A 99 -5.90 9.97 0.01
C ALA A 99 -6.61 9.78 -1.33
N GLU A 100 -6.91 10.89 -2.00
CA GLU A 100 -7.59 10.92 -3.30
C GLU A 100 -6.65 11.41 -4.40
N GLU A 101 -6.93 10.99 -5.65
CA GLU A 101 -6.21 11.41 -6.85
C GLU A 101 -4.67 11.25 -6.68
N VAL A 102 -4.25 10.06 -6.28
CA VAL A 102 -2.86 9.80 -5.89
C VAL A 102 -1.99 9.59 -7.12
N THR A 103 -1.24 10.62 -7.53
CA THR A 103 -0.30 10.52 -8.65
C THR A 103 0.88 9.63 -8.29
N VAL A 104 1.10 8.59 -9.09
CA VAL A 104 2.21 7.64 -8.93
C VAL A 104 3.04 7.61 -10.19
N THR A 105 4.34 7.87 -10.04
CA THR A 105 5.32 7.79 -11.12
C THR A 105 5.76 6.34 -11.33
N GLY A 106 5.63 5.86 -12.58
CA GLY A 106 6.11 4.58 -13.06
C GLY A 106 6.81 4.77 -14.40
N GLU A 107 6.85 3.76 -15.27
CA GLU A 107 7.25 3.96 -16.66
C GLU A 107 6.26 4.91 -17.36
N HIS A 108 4.97 4.72 -17.09
CA HIS A 108 3.92 5.68 -17.39
C HIS A 108 3.20 6.04 -16.08
N GLU A 109 3.08 7.35 -15.84
CA GLU A 109 2.37 7.88 -14.68
C GLU A 109 0.90 7.44 -14.68
N LYS A 110 0.40 7.11 -13.50
CA LYS A 110 -1.00 6.79 -13.24
C LYS A 110 -1.49 7.50 -11.98
N ARG A 111 -2.79 7.70 -11.93
CA ARG A 111 -3.45 8.38 -10.82
C ARG A 111 -4.67 7.59 -10.36
N PRO A 112 -4.47 6.63 -9.44
CA PRO A 112 -5.56 5.95 -8.76
C PRO A 112 -6.49 6.94 -8.03
N ASP A 113 -7.79 6.69 -8.10
CA ASP A 113 -8.79 7.61 -7.54
C ASP A 113 -8.72 7.70 -6.02
N VAL A 114 -8.56 6.56 -5.32
CA VAL A 114 -8.49 6.50 -3.86
C VAL A 114 -7.49 5.45 -3.38
N ILE A 115 -6.63 5.83 -2.45
CA ILE A 115 -5.69 4.92 -1.78
C ILE A 115 -5.98 4.89 -0.27
N LEU A 116 -5.98 3.67 0.27
CA LEU A 116 -6.08 3.41 1.71
C LEU A 116 -4.71 3.04 2.26
N TYR A 117 -4.26 3.81 3.26
CA TYR A 117 -3.00 3.56 3.95
C TYR A 117 -3.25 3.09 5.39
N VAL A 118 -2.45 2.15 5.84
CA VAL A 118 -2.36 1.76 7.25
C VAL A 118 -0.94 2.04 7.72
N ASN A 119 -0.80 2.88 8.74
CA ASN A 119 0.49 3.32 9.30
C ASN A 119 1.44 3.94 8.23
N GLY A 120 0.89 4.45 7.12
CA GLY A 120 1.68 4.99 6.00
C GLY A 120 2.02 3.97 4.90
N ILE A 121 1.55 2.73 4.99
CA ILE A 121 1.73 1.70 3.96
C ILE A 121 0.43 1.61 3.14
N ALA A 122 0.52 1.77 1.82
CA ALA A 122 -0.61 1.63 0.90
C ALA A 122 -1.06 0.17 0.85
N LEU A 123 -2.24 -0.13 1.35
CA LEU A 123 -2.79 -1.49 1.39
C LEU A 123 -4.03 -1.67 0.53
N GLY A 124 -4.71 -0.61 0.17
CA GLY A 124 -5.92 -0.68 -0.65
C GLY A 124 -5.93 0.36 -1.76
N VAL A 125 -6.41 -0.02 -2.93
CA VAL A 125 -6.67 0.87 -4.05
C VAL A 125 -8.13 0.74 -4.48
N ASN A 126 -8.78 1.85 -4.76
CA ASN A 126 -10.17 1.87 -5.24
C ASN A 126 -10.30 2.80 -6.45
N GLU A 127 -10.75 2.24 -7.57
CA GLU A 127 -11.10 2.95 -8.79
C GLU A 127 -12.60 3.25 -8.82
N LEU A 128 -12.95 4.50 -8.92
CA LEU A 128 -14.35 4.97 -8.93
C LEU A 128 -14.80 5.27 -10.35
N LYS A 129 -15.95 4.79 -10.71
CA LYS A 129 -16.54 5.05 -12.03
C LYS A 129 -17.91 5.75 -11.86
N ARG A 130 -18.19 6.64 -12.81
CA ARG A 130 -19.53 7.27 -12.87
C ARG A 130 -20.59 6.19 -13.09
N SER A 131 -21.80 6.39 -12.57
CA SER A 131 -22.94 5.48 -12.71
C SER A 131 -23.29 5.09 -14.16
N THR A 132 -22.87 5.90 -15.13
CA THR A 132 -23.05 5.66 -16.58
C THR A 132 -21.95 4.78 -17.21
N LYS A 133 -20.93 4.40 -16.45
CA LYS A 133 -19.83 3.54 -16.89
C LYS A 133 -19.83 2.24 -16.10
N SER A 134 -19.58 1.12 -16.76
CA SER A 134 -19.50 -0.17 -16.07
C SER A 134 -18.33 -0.20 -15.08
N VAL A 135 -18.52 -0.82 -13.93
CA VAL A 135 -17.49 -1.09 -12.94
C VAL A 135 -16.32 -1.92 -13.50
N LEU A 136 -16.59 -2.71 -14.56
CA LEU A 136 -15.55 -3.47 -15.30
C LEU A 136 -14.44 -2.57 -15.82
N ASN A 137 -14.74 -1.32 -16.18
CA ASN A 137 -13.71 -0.37 -16.62
C ASN A 137 -12.71 -0.04 -15.50
N GLY A 138 -13.20 0.07 -14.25
CA GLY A 138 -12.33 0.26 -13.09
C GLY A 138 -11.50 -1.00 -12.78
N ILE A 139 -12.09 -2.18 -12.91
CA ILE A 139 -11.37 -3.46 -12.74
C ILE A 139 -10.24 -3.55 -13.76
N ARG A 140 -10.51 -3.31 -15.05
CA ARG A 140 -9.52 -3.32 -16.13
C ARG A 140 -8.42 -2.30 -15.90
N GLN A 141 -8.78 -1.09 -15.49
CA GLN A 141 -7.81 -0.04 -15.14
C GLN A 141 -6.86 -0.50 -14.02
N ASN A 142 -7.39 -1.12 -12.96
CA ASN A 142 -6.58 -1.69 -11.90
C ASN A 142 -5.64 -2.81 -12.40
N LEU A 143 -6.12 -3.68 -13.28
CA LEU A 143 -5.30 -4.74 -13.86
C LEU A 143 -4.20 -4.18 -14.79
N ASP A 144 -4.51 -3.14 -15.57
CA ASP A 144 -3.53 -2.47 -16.42
C ASP A 144 -2.47 -1.76 -15.56
N ASN A 145 -2.86 -1.08 -14.49
CA ASN A 145 -1.93 -0.39 -13.59
C ASN A 145 -0.90 -1.33 -12.94
N GLN A 146 -1.21 -2.63 -12.83
CA GLN A 146 -0.31 -3.65 -12.29
C GLN A 146 0.77 -4.13 -13.29
N LYS A 147 0.70 -3.73 -14.55
CA LYS A 147 1.66 -4.13 -15.58
C LYS A 147 3.00 -3.38 -15.44
N PRO A 148 4.12 -3.96 -15.91
CA PRO A 148 5.45 -3.34 -15.82
C PRO A 148 5.53 -1.95 -16.44
N GLU A 149 4.84 -1.71 -17.56
CA GLU A 149 4.81 -0.45 -18.27
C GLU A 149 4.06 0.69 -17.54
N PHE A 150 3.40 0.37 -16.40
CA PHE A 150 2.66 1.35 -15.61
C PHE A 150 3.23 1.47 -14.19
N ILE A 151 2.40 1.39 -13.17
CA ILE A 151 2.79 1.61 -11.77
C ILE A 151 2.87 0.31 -10.97
N ARG A 152 3.34 -0.76 -11.59
CA ARG A 152 3.43 -2.11 -11.00
C ARG A 152 4.06 -2.11 -9.60
N ASN A 153 5.13 -1.35 -9.39
CA ASN A 153 5.84 -1.31 -8.10
C ASN A 153 4.97 -0.76 -6.97
N PHE A 154 4.05 0.15 -7.27
CA PHE A 154 3.09 0.66 -6.29
C PHE A 154 2.20 -0.46 -5.74
N PHE A 155 1.84 -1.43 -6.59
CA PHE A 155 1.02 -2.59 -6.20
C PHE A 155 1.78 -3.63 -5.37
N GLY A 156 3.07 -3.47 -5.16
CA GLY A 156 3.87 -4.36 -4.31
C GLY A 156 3.37 -4.46 -2.87
N THR A 157 2.78 -3.40 -2.34
CA THR A 157 2.21 -3.39 -0.97
C THR A 157 0.69 -3.59 -0.95
N ILE A 158 0.00 -3.43 -2.07
CA ILE A 158 -1.47 -3.46 -2.14
C ILE A 158 -1.99 -4.87 -1.86
N GLN A 159 -2.87 -4.99 -0.86
CA GLN A 159 -3.51 -6.24 -0.45
C GLN A 159 -4.99 -6.31 -0.86
N LEU A 160 -5.60 -5.16 -1.17
CA LEU A 160 -7.01 -5.05 -1.55
C LEU A 160 -7.16 -4.15 -2.76
N VAL A 161 -7.68 -4.69 -3.84
CA VAL A 161 -7.97 -3.97 -5.09
C VAL A 161 -9.47 -3.85 -5.25
N MET A 162 -9.97 -2.63 -5.43
CA MET A 162 -11.39 -2.34 -5.49
C MET A 162 -11.73 -1.51 -6.72
N ALA A 163 -12.94 -1.69 -7.22
CA ALA A 163 -13.56 -0.80 -8.20
C ALA A 163 -15.06 -0.70 -7.93
N GLY A 164 -15.63 0.50 -8.09
CA GLY A 164 -17.02 0.72 -7.76
C GLY A 164 -17.68 1.85 -8.51
N ASN A 165 -19.00 1.82 -8.53
CA ASN A 165 -19.88 2.91 -8.92
C ASN A 165 -21.22 2.83 -8.18
N ASP A 166 -22.06 3.87 -8.31
CA ASP A 166 -23.35 3.95 -7.61
C ASP A 166 -24.41 2.95 -8.13
N SER A 167 -24.29 2.48 -9.37
CA SER A 167 -25.30 1.62 -10.01
C SER A 167 -24.99 0.13 -9.89
N GLU A 168 -23.73 -0.26 -9.97
CA GLU A 168 -23.29 -1.68 -9.94
C GLU A 168 -22.66 -2.07 -8.59
N GLY A 169 -22.47 -1.08 -7.70
CA GLY A 169 -21.86 -1.26 -6.37
C GLY A 169 -20.35 -1.46 -6.43
N LEU A 170 -19.80 -2.08 -5.39
CA LEU A 170 -18.37 -2.31 -5.21
C LEU A 170 -17.98 -3.75 -5.58
N ARG A 171 -16.91 -3.88 -6.33
CA ARG A 171 -16.21 -5.15 -6.58
C ARG A 171 -14.82 -5.08 -5.95
N TYR A 172 -14.32 -6.21 -5.45
CA TYR A 172 -13.01 -6.27 -4.82
C TYR A 172 -12.33 -7.60 -5.12
N GLY A 173 -11.02 -7.57 -5.00
CA GLY A 173 -10.14 -8.73 -5.16
C GLY A 173 -8.76 -8.42 -4.61
N VAL A 174 -7.81 -9.24 -4.98
CA VAL A 174 -6.38 -9.04 -4.70
C VAL A 174 -5.66 -8.70 -6.00
N ILE A 175 -4.36 -8.45 -5.92
CA ILE A 175 -3.54 -8.24 -7.12
C ILE A 175 -3.70 -9.42 -8.10
N GLU A 176 -3.58 -9.14 -9.40
CA GLU A 176 -3.67 -10.13 -10.49
C GLU A 176 -4.96 -10.98 -10.49
N THR A 177 -6.00 -10.58 -9.75
CA THR A 177 -7.32 -11.26 -9.82
C THR A 177 -7.89 -11.11 -11.23
N PRO A 178 -8.17 -12.21 -11.95
CA PRO A 178 -8.70 -12.12 -13.30
C PRO A 178 -10.10 -11.50 -13.33
N GLU A 179 -10.38 -10.76 -14.40
CA GLU A 179 -11.72 -10.28 -14.71
C GLU A 179 -12.66 -11.50 -14.94
N LYS A 180 -13.79 -11.53 -14.23
CA LYS A 180 -14.85 -12.52 -14.40
C LYS A 180 -16.19 -11.84 -14.62
#